data_45b7ec732573e14b1d6e3edadd698c78
#
_entry.id   45b7ec732573e14b1d6e3edadd698c78
#
_cell.length_a   1.000
_cell.length_b   1.000
_cell.length_c   1.000
_cell.angle_alpha   90.00
_cell.angle_beta   90.00
_cell.angle_gamma   90.00
#
_symmetry.space_group_name_H-M   'P 1'
#
loop_
_entity.id
_entity.type
_entity.pdbx_description
1 polymer ?
#
loop_
_entity_poly.entity_id
_entity_poly.type
_entity_poly.pdbx_seq_one_letter_code
_entity_poly.pdbx_strand_id
1 'polypeptide(L)'
;MASTTIRQSSHSITSRRQVVERVEAFLSTRIDQPVSIALLCRVAGVSERSLRNAFYDVRGMSPKRSARRDRLAEVRRALSLANGGRGAVTTIATDYGFFELGRFASTYKAVFGESPSATLRGGPAAGAPA
;
A
#
# COMPACT_ATOMS: atom_id res chain seq x y z
N MET A 1 20.02 7.08 33.43
CA MET A 1 19.23 7.78 32.48
C MET A 1 19.95 8.16 31.21
N ALA A 2 21.24 8.31 31.25
CA ALA A 2 21.97 8.52 30.02
C ALA A 2 21.73 7.38 29.03
N SER A 3 21.63 6.17 29.51
CA SER A 3 21.37 5.01 28.66
C SER A 3 20.01 5.10 27.99
N THR A 4 19.03 5.68 28.67
CA THR A 4 17.70 5.85 28.10
C THR A 4 17.74 6.85 26.94
N THR A 5 18.47 7.93 27.10
CA THR A 5 18.60 8.94 26.06
C THR A 5 19.32 8.37 24.84
N ILE A 6 20.39 7.65 25.05
CA ILE A 6 21.14 7.01 23.98
C ILE A 6 20.26 5.99 23.24
N ARG A 7 19.49 5.25 24.01
CA ARG A 7 18.59 4.26 23.44
C ARG A 7 17.55 4.92 22.55
N GLN A 8 17.00 6.05 22.95
CA GLN A 8 16.03 6.76 22.16
C GLN A 8 16.64 7.28 20.86
N SER A 9 17.85 7.76 20.95
CA SER A 9 18.55 8.27 19.78
C SER A 9 18.81 7.17 18.75
N SER A 10 19.36 6.05 19.17
CA SER A 10 19.58 4.90 18.32
C SER A 10 18.28 4.31 17.84
N HIS A 11 17.31 4.26 18.75
CA HIS A 11 16.01 3.70 18.51
C HIS A 11 15.23 4.50 17.48
N SER A 12 15.52 5.79 17.34
CA SER A 12 14.83 6.65 16.40
C SER A 12 15.01 6.20 14.95
N ILE A 13 16.20 5.78 14.55
CA ILE A 13 16.45 5.29 13.19
C ILE A 13 15.78 3.93 12.97
N THR A 14 15.95 3.02 13.91
CA THR A 14 15.32 1.71 13.85
C THR A 14 13.82 1.85 13.91
N SER A 15 13.33 2.79 14.72
CA SER A 15 11.92 2.97 14.94
C SER A 15 11.16 3.47 13.70
N ARG A 16 11.76 4.26 12.84
CA ARG A 16 11.10 4.69 11.62
C ARG A 16 10.72 3.51 10.75
N ARG A 17 11.64 2.60 10.56
CA ARG A 17 11.37 1.38 9.81
C ARG A 17 10.32 0.52 10.53
N GLN A 18 10.40 0.42 11.84
CA GLN A 18 9.42 -0.34 12.62
C GLN A 18 8.03 0.28 12.53
N VAL A 19 7.95 1.61 12.55
CA VAL A 19 6.67 2.32 12.39
C VAL A 19 6.03 1.95 11.06
N VAL A 20 6.81 2.03 9.99
CA VAL A 20 6.31 1.70 8.65
C VAL A 20 5.88 0.23 8.59
N GLU A 21 6.70 -0.66 9.12
CA GLU A 21 6.41 -2.10 9.08
C GLU A 21 5.15 -2.45 9.88
N ARG A 22 4.96 -1.82 11.04
CA ARG A 22 3.75 -2.05 11.84
C ARG A 22 2.51 -1.59 11.12
N VAL A 23 2.57 -0.42 10.49
CA VAL A 23 1.44 0.10 9.75
C VAL A 23 1.14 -0.78 8.55
N GLU A 24 2.16 -1.19 7.83
CA GLU A 24 1.99 -2.05 6.65
C GLU A 24 1.40 -3.41 7.03
N ALA A 25 1.87 -3.99 8.12
CA ALA A 25 1.33 -5.25 8.61
C ALA A 25 -0.15 -5.12 8.99
N PHE A 26 -0.49 -4.03 9.67
CA PHE A 26 -1.87 -3.76 10.03
C PHE A 26 -2.74 -3.59 8.80
N LEU A 27 -2.28 -2.82 7.82
CA LEU A 27 -3.04 -2.54 6.60
C LEU A 27 -3.26 -3.80 5.77
N SER A 28 -2.33 -4.73 5.80
CA SER A 28 -2.47 -5.98 5.04
C SER A 28 -3.63 -6.83 5.53
N THR A 29 -4.09 -6.62 6.75
CA THR A 29 -5.24 -7.33 7.30
C THR A 29 -6.55 -6.57 7.07
N ARG A 30 -6.48 -5.37 6.47
CA ARG A 30 -7.66 -4.52 6.28
C ARG A 30 -7.69 -3.92 4.88
N ILE A 31 -7.42 -4.74 3.92
CA ILE A 31 -7.26 -4.29 2.54
C ILE A 31 -8.51 -3.70 1.94
N ASP A 32 -9.68 -4.09 2.43
CA ASP A 32 -10.96 -3.62 1.90
C ASP A 32 -11.61 -2.53 2.75
N GLN A 33 -10.92 -2.04 3.78
CA GLN A 33 -11.52 -1.09 4.72
C GLN A 33 -10.81 0.25 4.67
N PRO A 34 -11.57 1.34 4.76
CA PRO A 34 -10.95 2.65 4.86
C PRO A 34 -10.25 2.78 6.21
N VAL A 35 -9.11 3.40 6.21
CA VAL A 35 -8.30 3.55 7.41
C VAL A 35 -7.92 5.02 7.57
N SER A 36 -8.13 5.57 8.75
CA SER A 36 -7.79 6.95 9.03
C SER A 36 -6.34 7.07 9.49
N ILE A 37 -5.76 8.24 9.29
CA ILE A 37 -4.43 8.53 9.79
C ILE A 37 -4.38 8.40 11.32
N ALA A 38 -5.44 8.80 11.99
CA ALA A 38 -5.50 8.69 13.45
C ALA A 38 -5.36 7.25 13.91
N LEU A 39 -6.00 6.33 13.21
CA LEU A 39 -5.90 4.92 13.53
C LEU A 39 -4.47 4.40 13.30
N LEU A 40 -3.85 4.80 12.21
CA LEU A 40 -2.48 4.38 11.92
C LEU A 40 -1.50 4.91 12.97
N CYS A 41 -1.72 6.12 13.46
CA CYS A 41 -0.91 6.66 14.54
C CYS A 41 -1.03 5.83 15.81
N ARG A 42 -2.24 5.38 16.13
CA ARG A 42 -2.45 4.52 17.29
C ARG A 42 -1.79 3.16 17.11
N VAL A 43 -1.89 2.59 15.93
CA VAL A 43 -1.27 1.30 15.63
C VAL A 43 0.25 1.38 15.80
N ALA A 44 0.85 2.44 15.32
CA ALA A 44 2.29 2.61 15.39
C ALA A 44 2.77 3.23 16.70
N GLY A 45 1.86 3.82 17.47
CA GLY A 45 2.22 4.47 18.74
C GLY A 45 3.01 5.76 18.55
N VAL A 46 2.71 6.51 17.50
CA VAL A 46 3.42 7.74 17.18
C VAL A 46 2.44 8.86 16.78
N SER A 47 2.95 10.08 16.76
CA SER A 47 2.17 11.23 16.30
C SER A 47 2.04 11.18 14.77
N GLU A 48 1.12 11.96 14.25
CA GLU A 48 0.94 12.07 12.80
C GLU A 48 2.23 12.55 12.12
N ARG A 49 2.89 13.51 12.72
CA ARG A 49 4.14 14.02 12.18
C ARG A 49 5.21 12.93 12.09
N SER A 50 5.36 12.16 13.16
CA SER A 50 6.31 11.05 13.18
C SER A 50 5.95 9.99 12.17
N LEU A 51 4.66 9.72 12.01
CA LEU A 51 4.18 8.75 11.03
C LEU A 51 4.55 9.19 9.62
N ARG A 52 4.29 10.45 9.28
CA ARG A 52 4.62 10.99 7.96
C ARG A 52 6.12 10.99 7.71
N ASN A 53 6.90 11.42 8.69
CA ASN A 53 8.35 11.43 8.58
C ASN A 53 8.90 10.02 8.36
N ALA A 54 8.35 9.04 9.06
CA ALA A 54 8.78 7.66 8.90
C ALA A 54 8.50 7.15 7.49
N PHE A 55 7.32 7.44 6.95
CA PHE A 55 6.96 6.98 5.61
C PHE A 55 7.77 7.69 4.53
N TYR A 56 7.99 9.01 4.66
CA TYR A 56 8.82 9.72 3.70
C TYR A 56 10.26 9.23 3.74
N ASP A 57 10.77 8.92 4.92
CA ASP A 57 12.12 8.43 5.08
C ASP A 57 12.31 7.02 4.51
N VAL A 58 11.38 6.14 4.76
CA VAL A 58 11.49 4.72 4.40
C VAL A 58 10.90 4.41 3.02
N ARG A 59 9.79 5.05 2.67
CA ARG A 59 9.07 4.75 1.42
C ARG A 59 9.10 5.91 0.41
N GLY A 60 9.53 7.08 0.80
CA GLY A 60 9.58 8.24 -0.09
C GLY A 60 8.23 8.83 -0.41
N MET A 61 7.19 8.53 0.35
CA MET A 61 5.85 9.03 0.09
C MET A 61 5.01 9.01 1.36
N SER A 62 3.85 9.66 1.30
CA SER A 62 2.96 9.73 2.47
C SER A 62 2.42 8.36 2.83
N PRO A 63 1.96 8.17 4.07
CA PRO A 63 1.38 6.89 4.49
C PRO A 63 0.20 6.46 3.62
N LYS A 64 -0.69 7.38 3.28
CA LYS A 64 -1.86 7.07 2.46
C LYS A 64 -1.46 6.67 1.05
N ARG A 65 -0.51 7.36 0.49
CA ARG A 65 -0.04 7.07 -0.85
C ARG A 65 0.66 5.73 -0.90
N SER A 66 1.48 5.45 0.10
CA SER A 66 2.16 4.17 0.21
C SER A 66 1.17 3.02 0.36
N ALA A 67 0.15 3.20 1.21
CA ALA A 67 -0.89 2.19 1.41
C ALA A 67 -1.67 1.92 0.12
N ARG A 68 -1.99 2.98 -0.61
CA ARG A 68 -2.70 2.83 -1.89
C ARG A 68 -1.84 2.07 -2.90
N ARG A 69 -0.56 2.40 -2.96
CA ARG A 69 0.35 1.75 -3.88
C ARG A 69 0.50 0.26 -3.57
N ASP A 70 0.61 -0.09 -2.31
CA ASP A 70 0.68 -1.49 -1.89
C ASP A 70 -0.61 -2.23 -2.26
N ARG A 71 -1.73 -1.58 -2.07
CA ARG A 71 -3.04 -2.16 -2.41
C ARG A 71 -3.17 -2.37 -3.92
N LEU A 72 -2.68 -1.43 -4.71
CA LEU A 72 -2.67 -1.57 -6.17
C LEU A 72 -1.78 -2.73 -6.60
N ALA A 73 -0.66 -2.93 -5.94
CA ALA A 73 0.23 -4.04 -6.24
C ALA A 73 -0.45 -5.38 -5.97
N GLU A 74 -1.24 -5.46 -4.89
CA GLU A 74 -2.01 -6.65 -4.58
C GLU A 74 -3.09 -6.91 -5.63
N VAL A 75 -3.75 -5.86 -6.09
CA VAL A 75 -4.75 -5.98 -7.16
C VAL A 75 -4.08 -6.51 -8.42
N ARG A 76 -2.93 -5.96 -8.76
CA ARG A 76 -2.20 -6.40 -9.95
C ARG A 76 -1.87 -7.89 -9.88
N ARG A 77 -1.43 -8.32 -8.72
CA ARG A 77 -1.12 -9.72 -8.49
C ARG A 77 -2.37 -10.59 -8.66
N ALA A 78 -3.48 -10.16 -8.07
CA ALA A 78 -4.74 -10.88 -8.18
C ALA A 78 -5.23 -10.97 -9.62
N LEU A 79 -5.08 -9.87 -10.38
CA LEU A 79 -5.46 -9.85 -11.78
C LEU A 79 -4.60 -10.79 -12.61
N SER A 80 -3.32 -10.84 -12.32
CA SER A 80 -2.38 -11.72 -13.03
C SER A 80 -2.71 -13.20 -12.81
N LEU A 81 -3.25 -13.52 -11.65
CA LEU A 81 -3.58 -14.89 -11.28
C LEU A 81 -5.01 -15.28 -11.65
N ALA A 82 -5.83 -14.33 -12.02
CA ALA A 82 -7.24 -14.60 -12.31
C ALA A 82 -7.40 -15.26 -13.67
N ASN A 83 -8.47 -16.03 -13.81
CA ASN A 83 -8.77 -16.69 -15.06
C ASN A 83 -9.48 -15.80 -16.08
N GLY A 84 -9.64 -14.54 -15.79
CA GLY A 84 -10.32 -13.64 -16.67
C GLY A 84 -11.83 -13.72 -16.48
N GLY A 85 -12.54 -13.25 -17.45
CA GLY A 85 -13.97 -13.27 -17.42
C GLY A 85 -14.54 -11.88 -17.17
N ARG A 86 -15.80 -11.75 -17.55
CA ARG A 86 -16.52 -10.49 -17.46
C ARG A 86 -16.71 -10.12 -16.00
N GLY A 87 -16.40 -8.89 -15.67
CA GLY A 87 -16.56 -8.40 -14.31
C GLY A 87 -15.42 -8.74 -13.36
N ALA A 88 -14.42 -9.48 -13.80
CA ALA A 88 -13.30 -9.85 -12.94
C ALA A 88 -12.54 -8.64 -12.42
N VAL A 89 -12.31 -7.63 -13.28
CA VAL A 89 -11.62 -6.41 -12.84
C VAL A 89 -12.42 -5.72 -11.74
N THR A 90 -13.71 -5.57 -11.93
CA THR A 90 -14.59 -4.92 -10.96
C THR A 90 -14.59 -5.66 -9.63
N THR A 91 -14.73 -6.98 -9.69
CA THR A 91 -14.76 -7.81 -8.48
C THR A 91 -13.45 -7.69 -7.71
N ILE A 92 -12.33 -7.83 -8.40
CA ILE A 92 -11.03 -7.77 -7.76
C ILE A 92 -10.78 -6.38 -7.19
N ALA A 93 -11.04 -5.32 -7.96
CA ALA A 93 -10.84 -3.97 -7.47
C ALA A 93 -11.67 -3.70 -6.22
N THR A 94 -12.92 -4.12 -6.23
CA THR A 94 -13.84 -3.93 -5.11
C THR A 94 -13.38 -4.71 -3.87
N ASP A 95 -12.91 -5.92 -4.08
CA ASP A 95 -12.41 -6.75 -2.98
C ASP A 95 -11.23 -6.09 -2.26
N TYR A 96 -10.49 -5.25 -2.97
CA TYR A 96 -9.36 -4.55 -2.39
C TYR A 96 -9.69 -3.10 -2.02
N GLY A 97 -10.98 -2.75 -1.98
CA GLY A 97 -11.43 -1.45 -1.50
C GLY A 97 -11.46 -0.33 -2.51
N PHE A 98 -11.34 -0.64 -3.79
CA PHE A 98 -11.43 0.37 -4.85
C PHE A 98 -12.84 0.40 -5.41
N PHE A 99 -13.64 1.37 -4.95
CA PHE A 99 -15.05 1.45 -5.32
C PHE A 99 -15.32 2.45 -6.45
N GLU A 100 -14.41 3.39 -6.67
CA GLU A 100 -14.53 4.32 -7.78
C GLU A 100 -13.69 3.80 -8.94
N LEU A 101 -14.29 2.99 -9.79
CA LEU A 101 -13.58 2.22 -10.78
C LEU A 101 -12.87 3.06 -11.84
N GLY A 102 -13.43 4.20 -12.21
CA GLY A 102 -12.77 5.11 -13.14
C GLY A 102 -11.46 5.65 -12.59
N ARG A 103 -11.50 6.11 -11.35
CA ARG A 103 -10.30 6.61 -10.68
C ARG A 103 -9.28 5.49 -10.45
N PHE A 104 -9.78 4.33 -10.07
CA PHE A 104 -8.92 3.16 -9.89
C PHE A 104 -8.17 2.82 -11.18
N ALA A 105 -8.88 2.76 -12.30
CA ALA A 105 -8.28 2.41 -13.59
C ALA A 105 -7.20 3.42 -14.01
N SER A 106 -7.48 4.71 -13.82
CA SER A 106 -6.52 5.76 -14.15
C SER A 106 -5.27 5.66 -13.28
N THR A 107 -5.46 5.47 -11.99
CA THR A 107 -4.34 5.35 -11.06
C THR A 107 -3.52 4.10 -11.35
N TYR A 108 -4.21 3.00 -11.62
CA TYR A 108 -3.57 1.73 -11.95
C TYR A 108 -2.67 1.90 -13.17
N LYS A 109 -3.22 2.49 -14.24
CA LYS A 109 -2.47 2.69 -15.47
C LYS A 109 -1.27 3.62 -15.25
N ALA A 110 -1.44 4.65 -14.44
CA ALA A 110 -0.35 5.57 -14.13
C ALA A 110 0.79 4.87 -13.38
N VAL A 111 0.46 3.93 -12.52
CA VAL A 111 1.46 3.21 -11.72
C VAL A 111 2.12 2.09 -12.52
N PHE A 112 1.35 1.32 -13.25
CA PHE A 112 1.86 0.10 -13.90
C PHE A 112 2.05 0.19 -15.41
N GLY A 113 1.62 1.25 -16.02
CA GLY A 113 1.81 1.44 -17.46
C GLY A 113 0.82 0.68 -18.34
N GLU A 114 -0.12 -0.01 -17.75
CA GLU A 114 -1.16 -0.72 -18.51
C GLU A 114 -2.47 -0.70 -17.73
N SER A 115 -3.57 -0.95 -18.40
CA SER A 115 -4.88 -0.96 -17.76
C SER A 115 -5.08 -2.23 -16.95
N PRO A 116 -5.99 -2.22 -15.96
CA PRO A 116 -6.31 -3.45 -15.24
C PRO A 116 -6.79 -4.56 -16.15
N SER A 117 -7.57 -4.21 -17.18
CA SER A 117 -8.05 -5.21 -18.15
C SER A 117 -6.90 -5.83 -18.93
N ALA A 118 -5.89 -5.04 -19.26
CA ALA A 118 -4.72 -5.57 -19.96
C ALA A 118 -3.96 -6.57 -19.08
N THR A 119 -3.81 -6.26 -17.81
CA THR A 119 -3.17 -7.19 -16.88
C THR A 119 -3.97 -8.49 -16.80
N LEU A 120 -5.30 -8.36 -16.68
CA LEU A 120 -6.18 -9.52 -16.58
C LEU A 120 -6.03 -10.45 -17.79
N ARG A 121 -5.88 -9.88 -18.97
CA ARG A 121 -5.73 -10.65 -20.20
C ARG A 121 -4.32 -11.21 -20.41
N GLY A 122 -3.48 -11.10 -19.41
CA GLY A 122 -2.10 -11.54 -19.55
C GLY A 122 -1.26 -10.60 -20.38
N GLY A 123 -1.45 -9.31 -20.14
CA GLY A 123 -0.71 -8.28 -20.84
C GLY A 123 0.79 -8.35 -20.63
N PRO A 124 1.55 -7.48 -21.27
CA PRO A 124 3.00 -7.55 -21.22
C PRO A 124 3.58 -7.60 -19.84
N ALA A 125 2.99 -6.81 -18.93
CA ALA A 125 3.48 -6.76 -17.57
C ALA A 125 3.24 -8.07 -16.81
N ALA A 126 2.16 -8.77 -17.14
CA ALA A 126 1.81 -10.00 -16.45
C ALA A 126 2.53 -11.21 -17.05
N GLY A 127 2.58 -11.26 -18.34
CA GLY A 127 3.12 -12.42 -18.99
C GLY A 127 4.49 -12.24 -19.57
N ALA A 128 5.01 -11.07 -19.52
CA ALA A 128 6.24 -10.79 -20.19
C ALA A 128 7.39 -10.79 -19.25
N PRO A 129 7.97 -11.88 -19.08
CA PRO A 129 9.16 -11.88 -18.27
C PRO A 129 10.17 -11.06 -18.95
N ALA A 130 10.03 -10.64 -20.00
CA ALA A 130 11.03 -9.77 -20.55
C ALA A 130 11.25 -9.11 -21.33
#